data_db0ec4e0c6532bab2c89724f3386ccba
#
_entry.id   db0ec4e0c6532bab2c89724f3386ccba
#
_cell.length_a   1.000
_cell.length_b   1.000
_cell.length_c   1.000
_cell.angle_alpha   90.00
_cell.angle_beta   90.00
_cell.angle_gamma   90.00
#
_symmetry.space_group_name_H-M   'P 1'
#
loop_
_entity.id
_entity.type
_entity.pdbx_description
1 polymer ?
#
loop_
_entity_poly.entity_id
_entity_poly.type
_entity_poly.pdbx_seq_one_letter_code
_entity_poly.pdbx_strand_id
1 'polypeptide(L)'
;PRQITKSSGFYAEPVMHQGKQKILALRSSVGVKRTSQYVVIPPESYFVEIDVESGTHQVLAPSGGFKHPQYNAKGGGFFATSPQQGLGFFENDKPIRILAKPSQPFKDIKVNATANSLLAMTANGMLYRLDIPEKILEFDSIVQLDPATETNLLSSERPEEFGWSADGETPFWSIGNILYHGIEKNQLPIEINIKKSKPKGSLLLSGAKIISMKGDEIIENADLLIRDNRIAEVGRKGSFSILKGTRKIDISGKVLMPGIIDVHAHFPHPQDVLEPISPFTYSNLAYGTTTVRDPQSPAQIFLYKELIEAGEAIGPRIFSTGPGLFPFDQLDSYEKVKERLEIYANRYQTHLIKSYMIGNRQKREWIIEACRELGLMPTTEGGADTKQNITHAMDGFSGNEHAIPTAPLYRDI
;
A
#
# COMPACT_ATOMS: atom_id res chain seq x y z
N PRO A 1 -9.34 18.84 12.73
CA PRO A 1 -8.14 19.22 11.97
C PRO A 1 -8.26 20.64 11.48
N ARG A 2 -7.16 21.40 11.58
CA ARG A 2 -7.09 22.77 11.06
C ARG A 2 -6.17 22.78 9.84
N GLN A 3 -6.60 23.39 8.73
CA GLN A 3 -5.73 23.63 7.60
C GLN A 3 -4.68 24.69 7.98
N ILE A 4 -3.40 24.38 7.79
CA ILE A 4 -2.28 25.27 8.11
C ILE A 4 -1.92 26.13 6.90
N THR A 5 -1.79 25.53 5.71
CA THR A 5 -1.33 26.24 4.50
C THR A 5 -2.43 27.11 3.89
N LYS A 6 -2.10 28.34 3.51
CA LYS A 6 -2.99 29.28 2.80
C LYS A 6 -2.96 29.09 1.28
N SER A 7 -1.84 28.70 0.72
CA SER A 7 -1.69 28.49 -0.73
C SER A 7 -1.96 27.04 -1.12
N SER A 8 -2.63 26.85 -2.24
CA SER A 8 -2.85 25.53 -2.82
C SER A 8 -1.52 24.91 -3.27
N GLY A 9 -1.38 23.61 -3.08
CA GLY A 9 -0.19 22.84 -3.46
C GLY A 9 -0.28 21.43 -2.95
N PHE A 10 0.58 20.57 -3.46
CA PHE A 10 0.83 19.26 -2.86
C PHE A 10 1.99 19.41 -1.89
N TYR A 11 1.72 19.17 -0.60
CA TYR A 11 2.72 19.20 0.47
C TYR A 11 2.94 17.78 0.97
N ALA A 12 4.20 17.41 1.16
CA ALA A 12 4.60 16.08 1.61
C ALA A 12 5.74 16.16 2.63
N GLU A 13 5.88 15.12 3.43
CA GLU A 13 6.98 14.90 4.36
C GLU A 13 7.23 16.08 5.33
N PRO A 14 6.21 16.51 6.07
CA PRO A 14 6.34 17.63 6.97
C PRO A 14 7.18 17.27 8.20
N VAL A 15 8.11 18.14 8.57
CA VAL A 15 8.93 18.04 9.80
C VAL A 15 8.82 19.33 10.60
N MET A 16 8.39 19.21 11.86
CA MET A 16 8.31 20.35 12.78
C MET A 16 9.70 20.77 13.25
N HIS A 17 9.93 22.08 13.26
CA HIS A 17 11.12 22.62 13.89
C HIS A 17 11.01 22.52 15.43
N GLN A 18 12.02 21.98 16.08
CA GLN A 18 12.09 21.99 17.54
C GLN A 18 12.26 23.42 18.07
N GLY A 19 11.30 23.91 18.83
CA GLY A 19 11.34 25.24 19.44
C GLY A 19 10.92 26.43 18.59
N LYS A 20 10.43 26.22 17.34
CA LYS A 20 9.85 27.27 16.51
C LYS A 20 8.52 26.77 15.89
N GLN A 21 7.59 27.70 15.64
CA GLN A 21 6.33 27.40 14.97
C GLN A 21 6.52 27.32 13.42
N LYS A 22 7.40 26.41 13.00
CA LYS A 22 7.76 26.25 11.59
C LYS A 22 7.76 24.79 11.19
N ILE A 23 7.35 24.53 9.95
CA ILE A 23 7.35 23.21 9.33
C ILE A 23 8.21 23.25 8.07
N LEU A 24 9.18 22.36 7.96
CA LEU A 24 9.90 22.07 6.74
C LEU A 24 9.15 20.99 5.97
N ALA A 25 8.91 21.17 4.68
CA ALA A 25 8.19 20.20 3.86
C ALA A 25 8.62 20.25 2.39
N LEU A 26 8.27 19.21 1.65
CA LEU A 26 8.30 19.22 0.19
C LEU A 26 7.00 19.83 -0.35
N ARG A 27 7.10 20.65 -1.40
CA ARG A 27 5.96 21.23 -2.10
C ARG A 27 6.09 21.08 -3.60
N SER A 28 5.00 20.70 -4.25
CA SER A 28 4.88 20.71 -5.72
C SER A 28 3.54 21.32 -6.15
N SER A 29 3.34 21.53 -7.46
CA SER A 29 2.09 22.05 -7.98
C SER A 29 0.96 21.01 -7.90
N VAL A 30 -0.27 21.46 -7.72
CA VAL A 30 -1.47 20.60 -7.75
C VAL A 30 -1.67 19.95 -9.12
N GLY A 31 -1.24 20.62 -10.21
CA GLY A 31 -1.33 20.08 -11.56
C GLY A 31 -0.54 18.80 -11.74
N VAL A 32 0.64 18.71 -11.13
CA VAL A 32 1.50 17.51 -11.20
C VAL A 32 0.84 16.34 -10.46
N LYS A 33 0.21 16.56 -9.30
CA LYS A 33 -0.55 15.51 -8.60
C LYS A 33 -1.69 14.96 -9.44
N ARG A 34 -2.39 15.81 -10.19
CA ARG A 34 -3.55 15.40 -11.02
C ARG A 34 -3.17 14.58 -12.25
N THR A 35 -1.96 14.75 -12.76
CA THR A 35 -1.47 14.06 -13.95
C THR A 35 -0.69 12.78 -13.64
N SER A 36 -0.20 12.59 -12.42
CA SER A 36 0.48 11.36 -12.02
C SER A 36 -0.53 10.33 -11.50
N GLN A 37 -0.49 9.12 -12.07
CA GLN A 37 -1.28 7.98 -11.60
C GLN A 37 -0.83 7.48 -10.23
N TYR A 38 0.39 7.82 -9.82
CA TYR A 38 0.98 7.43 -8.54
C TYR A 38 1.38 8.68 -7.77
N VAL A 39 1.24 8.65 -6.45
CA VAL A 39 1.77 9.72 -5.59
C VAL A 39 3.29 9.58 -5.54
N VAL A 40 3.94 9.98 -6.60
CA VAL A 40 5.39 10.17 -6.64
C VAL A 40 5.61 11.65 -6.36
N ILE A 41 6.54 11.98 -5.46
CA ILE A 41 6.98 13.37 -5.29
C ILE A 41 7.59 13.78 -6.63
N PRO A 42 7.00 14.78 -7.32
CA PRO A 42 7.47 15.13 -8.65
C PRO A 42 8.92 15.61 -8.61
N PRO A 43 9.71 15.37 -9.66
CA PRO A 43 11.06 15.90 -9.76
C PRO A 43 11.10 17.45 -9.68
N GLU A 44 10.02 18.12 -10.07
CA GLU A 44 9.82 19.57 -9.91
C GLU A 44 9.20 19.89 -8.54
N SER A 45 9.82 19.48 -7.46
CA SER A 45 9.43 19.83 -6.10
C SER A 45 10.46 20.73 -5.45
N TYR A 46 10.00 21.47 -4.44
CA TYR A 46 10.82 22.43 -3.70
C TYR A 46 10.71 22.12 -2.21
N PHE A 47 11.79 22.30 -1.49
CA PHE A 47 11.74 22.40 -0.04
C PHE A 47 11.19 23.78 0.34
N VAL A 48 10.22 23.77 1.25
CA VAL A 48 9.56 24.98 1.75
C VAL A 48 9.56 24.99 3.27
N GLU A 49 9.69 26.16 3.85
CA GLU A 49 9.46 26.39 5.27
C GLU A 49 8.11 27.08 5.44
N ILE A 50 7.22 26.48 6.20
CA ILE A 50 5.86 26.97 6.45
C ILE A 50 5.79 27.53 7.87
N ASP A 51 5.33 28.75 8.00
CA ASP A 51 4.99 29.36 9.28
C ASP A 51 3.61 28.87 9.73
N VAL A 52 3.54 28.22 10.90
CA VAL A 52 2.33 27.55 11.39
C VAL A 52 1.23 28.56 11.78
N GLU A 53 1.62 29.75 12.24
CA GLU A 53 0.68 30.78 12.68
C GLU A 53 0.06 31.50 11.49
N SER A 54 0.89 32.01 10.59
CA SER A 54 0.45 32.78 9.42
C SER A 54 -0.05 31.88 8.29
N GLY A 55 0.40 30.63 8.20
CA GLY A 55 0.14 29.70 7.09
C GLY A 55 0.83 30.07 5.78
N THR A 56 1.77 31.01 5.80
CA THR A 56 2.60 31.37 4.66
C THR A 56 3.79 30.42 4.54
N HIS A 57 4.36 30.31 3.36
CA HIS A 57 5.57 29.53 3.16
C HIS A 57 6.63 30.29 2.38
N GLN A 58 7.87 29.97 2.66
CA GLN A 58 9.06 30.40 1.93
C GLN A 58 9.64 29.22 1.17
N VAL A 59 9.97 29.39 -0.10
CA VAL A 59 10.75 28.40 -0.86
C VAL A 59 12.21 28.50 -0.44
N LEU A 60 12.80 27.37 -0.06
CA LEU A 60 14.19 27.30 0.39
C LEU A 60 15.14 26.84 -0.72
N ALA A 61 14.77 25.76 -1.42
CA ALA A 61 15.60 25.20 -2.48
C ALA A 61 14.77 24.24 -3.38
N PRO A 62 15.17 24.03 -4.64
CA PRO A 62 14.72 22.89 -5.43
C PRO A 62 15.09 21.58 -4.75
N SER A 63 14.20 20.57 -4.78
CA SER A 63 14.49 19.29 -4.12
C SER A 63 15.59 18.49 -4.83
N GLY A 64 15.70 18.59 -6.15
CA GLY A 64 16.68 17.84 -6.93
C GLY A 64 16.58 16.32 -6.80
N GLY A 65 15.37 15.81 -6.43
CA GLY A 65 15.13 14.39 -6.17
C GLY A 65 15.45 13.96 -4.74
N PHE A 66 15.82 14.89 -3.86
CA PHE A 66 15.92 14.65 -2.42
C PHE A 66 14.54 14.69 -1.75
N LYS A 67 14.41 13.92 -0.66
CA LYS A 67 13.23 13.74 0.17
C LYS A 67 13.60 13.73 1.64
N HIS A 68 12.62 13.47 2.51
CA HIS A 68 12.80 13.31 3.95
C HIS A 68 13.64 14.43 4.58
N PRO A 69 13.18 15.69 4.43
CA PRO A 69 13.92 16.82 4.98
C PRO A 69 13.97 16.74 6.51
N GLN A 70 15.10 17.14 7.09
CA GLN A 70 15.31 17.15 8.52
C GLN A 70 16.07 18.41 8.91
N TYR A 71 15.54 19.18 9.85
CA TYR A 71 16.25 20.35 10.36
C TYR A 71 17.61 19.97 10.96
N ASN A 72 18.63 20.78 10.69
CA ASN A 72 19.88 20.68 11.43
C ASN A 72 19.69 21.22 12.83
N ALA A 73 19.84 20.37 13.86
CA ALA A 73 19.71 20.78 15.26
C ALA A 73 20.67 21.92 15.69
N LYS A 74 21.79 22.05 14.99
CA LYS A 74 22.78 23.13 15.20
C LYS A 74 22.44 24.43 14.46
N GLY A 75 21.38 24.42 13.65
CA GLY A 75 20.99 25.55 12.78
C GLY A 75 21.79 25.63 11.49
N GLY A 76 21.55 26.68 10.69
CA GLY A 76 22.31 26.96 9.47
C GLY A 76 21.91 26.19 8.22
N GLY A 77 20.80 25.41 8.27
CA GLY A 77 20.33 24.65 7.12
C GLY A 77 19.53 23.40 7.51
N PHE A 78 19.37 22.49 6.57
CA PHE A 78 18.66 21.24 6.78
C PHE A 78 19.31 20.10 5.96
N PHE A 79 19.07 18.87 6.41
CA PHE A 79 19.45 17.66 5.69
C PHE A 79 18.28 17.15 4.86
N ALA A 80 18.57 16.47 3.76
CA ALA A 80 17.60 15.66 3.05
C ALA A 80 18.29 14.46 2.40
N THR A 81 17.54 13.42 2.06
CA THR A 81 18.10 12.17 1.56
C THR A 81 17.56 11.84 0.17
N SER A 82 18.38 11.14 -0.61
CA SER A 82 17.99 10.58 -1.91
C SER A 82 18.54 9.16 -2.03
N PRO A 83 17.72 8.18 -2.44
CA PRO A 83 18.16 6.81 -2.64
C PRO A 83 19.36 6.65 -3.56
N GLN A 84 19.50 7.54 -4.52
CA GLN A 84 20.59 7.54 -5.52
C GLN A 84 21.75 8.45 -5.16
N GLN A 85 21.45 9.61 -4.55
CA GLN A 85 22.46 10.65 -4.29
C GLN A 85 22.97 10.62 -2.84
N GLY A 86 22.27 9.96 -1.92
CA GLY A 86 22.63 9.78 -0.51
C GLY A 86 22.13 10.91 0.39
N LEU A 87 23.00 11.39 1.27
CA LEU A 87 22.70 12.47 2.23
C LEU A 87 23.19 13.81 1.69
N GLY A 88 22.26 14.74 1.52
CA GLY A 88 22.53 16.12 1.12
C GLY A 88 22.34 17.10 2.28
N PHE A 89 23.13 18.17 2.29
CA PHE A 89 22.94 19.31 3.17
C PHE A 89 22.59 20.55 2.34
N PHE A 90 21.56 21.25 2.77
CA PHE A 90 20.97 22.41 2.11
C PHE A 90 21.15 23.65 2.98
N GLU A 91 21.75 24.68 2.44
CA GLU A 91 21.81 26.01 3.02
C GLU A 91 21.16 27.00 2.04
N ASN A 92 20.57 28.07 2.57
CA ASN A 92 19.97 29.10 1.71
C ASN A 92 21.02 29.66 0.73
N ASP A 93 20.62 29.76 -0.52
CA ASP A 93 21.41 30.35 -1.62
C ASP A 93 22.75 29.67 -1.92
N LYS A 94 22.98 28.45 -1.42
CA LYS A 94 24.19 27.67 -1.71
C LYS A 94 23.87 26.42 -2.51
N PRO A 95 24.83 25.91 -3.31
CA PRO A 95 24.70 24.61 -3.95
C PRO A 95 24.53 23.48 -2.92
N ILE A 96 23.78 22.42 -3.31
CA ILE A 96 23.62 21.23 -2.49
C ILE A 96 24.98 20.60 -2.21
N ARG A 97 25.30 20.39 -0.95
CA ARG A 97 26.51 19.68 -0.53
C ARG A 97 26.17 18.21 -0.25
N ILE A 98 26.74 17.31 -1.03
CA ILE A 98 26.59 15.86 -0.79
C ILE A 98 27.59 15.46 0.31
N LEU A 99 27.07 14.92 1.41
CA LEU A 99 27.86 14.53 2.57
C LEU A 99 28.20 13.03 2.56
N ALA A 100 27.24 12.21 2.14
CA ALA A 100 27.42 10.77 2.05
C ALA A 100 26.73 10.20 0.82
N LYS A 101 27.32 9.17 0.20
CA LYS A 101 26.77 8.48 -0.98
C LYS A 101 26.59 7.00 -0.70
N PRO A 102 25.51 6.37 -1.23
CA PRO A 102 25.34 4.93 -1.14
C PRO A 102 26.39 4.20 -2.00
N SER A 103 26.94 3.10 -1.46
CA SER A 103 27.79 2.17 -2.21
C SER A 103 27.00 1.35 -3.24
N GLN A 104 25.70 1.17 -2.98
CA GLN A 104 24.72 0.55 -3.86
C GLN A 104 23.38 1.28 -3.75
N PRO A 105 22.49 1.22 -4.77
CA PRO A 105 21.20 1.90 -4.71
C PRO A 105 20.35 1.42 -3.52
N PHE A 106 19.87 2.35 -2.71
CA PHE A 106 18.85 2.09 -1.72
C PHE A 106 17.44 2.32 -2.31
N LYS A 107 16.45 1.75 -1.70
CA LYS A 107 15.06 2.03 -2.04
C LYS A 107 14.59 3.31 -1.36
N ASP A 108 14.98 3.50 -0.10
CA ASP A 108 14.68 4.68 0.69
C ASP A 108 15.72 4.89 1.79
N ILE A 109 15.91 6.15 2.20
CA ILE A 109 16.87 6.54 3.25
C ILE A 109 16.26 7.65 4.09
N LYS A 110 16.37 7.55 5.42
CA LYS A 110 15.90 8.57 6.36
C LYS A 110 16.98 8.91 7.39
N VAL A 111 17.37 10.18 7.47
CA VAL A 111 18.34 10.67 8.44
C VAL A 111 17.65 10.96 9.77
N ASN A 112 18.35 10.73 10.89
CA ASN A 112 17.87 11.11 12.22
C ASN A 112 18.05 12.61 12.53
N ALA A 113 17.47 13.08 13.64
CA ALA A 113 17.45 14.50 13.98
C ALA A 113 18.83 15.12 14.20
N THR A 114 19.79 14.34 14.69
CA THR A 114 21.18 14.81 14.95
C THR A 114 22.12 14.61 13.76
N ALA A 115 21.65 13.97 12.69
CA ALA A 115 22.42 13.61 11.49
C ALA A 115 23.67 12.75 11.80
N ASN A 116 23.58 11.93 12.83
CA ASN A 116 24.63 10.96 13.18
C ASN A 116 24.27 9.52 12.79
N SER A 117 23.07 9.29 12.29
CA SER A 117 22.59 7.97 11.86
C SER A 117 21.59 8.05 10.72
N LEU A 118 21.57 7.02 9.88
CA LEU A 118 20.61 6.84 8.79
C LEU A 118 19.88 5.51 8.97
N LEU A 119 18.60 5.49 8.58
CA LEU A 119 17.90 4.27 8.23
C LEU A 119 17.94 4.13 6.72
N ALA A 120 18.38 2.99 6.23
CA ALA A 120 18.51 2.71 4.80
C ALA A 120 17.83 1.40 4.45
N MET A 121 16.84 1.46 3.56
CA MET A 121 16.19 0.27 3.01
C MET A 121 16.79 -0.07 1.65
N THR A 122 17.30 -1.28 1.53
CA THR A 122 17.88 -1.80 0.29
C THR A 122 16.80 -2.14 -0.76
N ALA A 123 17.19 -2.36 -2.00
CA ALA A 123 16.28 -2.71 -3.08
C ALA A 123 15.48 -4.00 -2.79
N ASN A 124 16.11 -4.96 -2.10
CA ASN A 124 15.48 -6.22 -1.66
C ASN A 124 14.67 -6.10 -0.36
N GLY A 125 14.55 -4.91 0.21
CA GLY A 125 13.67 -4.61 1.33
C GLY A 125 14.29 -4.78 2.72
N MET A 126 15.57 -5.08 2.84
CA MET A 126 16.24 -5.15 4.14
C MET A 126 16.45 -3.75 4.70
N LEU A 127 16.21 -3.57 5.99
CA LEU A 127 16.37 -2.30 6.68
C LEU A 127 17.64 -2.31 7.54
N TYR A 128 18.50 -1.34 7.33
CA TYR A 128 19.74 -1.14 8.05
C TYR A 128 19.74 0.19 8.79
N ARG A 129 20.44 0.23 9.92
CA ARG A 129 20.91 1.47 10.53
C ARG A 129 22.37 1.66 10.15
N LEU A 130 22.71 2.83 9.63
CA LEU A 130 24.05 3.20 9.24
C LEU A 130 24.49 4.40 10.06
N ASP A 131 25.65 4.30 10.70
CA ASP A 131 26.20 5.40 11.48
C ASP A 131 26.88 6.42 10.56
N ILE A 132 26.68 7.69 10.83
CA ILE A 132 27.31 8.82 10.15
C ILE A 132 28.38 9.38 11.10
N PRO A 133 29.59 9.65 10.61
CA PRO A 133 30.63 10.23 11.43
C PRO A 133 30.18 11.54 12.10
N GLU A 134 30.51 11.70 13.37
CA GLU A 134 30.34 12.98 14.05
C GLU A 134 31.02 14.09 13.24
N LYS A 135 30.39 15.27 13.20
CA LYS A 135 30.92 16.42 12.46
C LYS A 135 31.01 16.24 10.94
N ILE A 136 30.14 15.41 10.34
CA ILE A 136 30.12 15.17 8.89
C ILE A 136 30.14 16.48 8.06
N LEU A 137 29.60 17.57 8.62
CA LEU A 137 29.63 18.91 8.00
C LEU A 137 31.05 19.53 7.92
N GLU A 138 32.00 19.02 8.70
CA GLU A 138 33.38 19.49 8.72
C GLU A 138 34.29 18.70 7.73
N PHE A 139 33.74 17.62 7.12
CA PHE A 139 34.51 16.76 6.20
C PHE A 139 34.54 17.34 4.78
N ASP A 140 35.71 17.32 4.17
CA ASP A 140 35.88 17.67 2.75
C ASP A 140 35.59 16.47 1.83
N SER A 141 35.60 15.24 2.36
CA SER A 141 35.39 14.01 1.60
C SER A 141 33.98 13.48 1.79
N ILE A 142 33.43 12.86 0.73
CA ILE A 142 32.12 12.20 0.76
C ILE A 142 32.27 10.84 1.45
N VAL A 143 31.44 10.59 2.46
CA VAL A 143 31.37 9.30 3.17
C VAL A 143 30.66 8.26 2.31
N GLN A 144 31.16 7.02 2.28
CA GLN A 144 30.46 5.89 1.63
C GLN A 144 29.52 5.22 2.61
N LEU A 145 28.25 5.06 2.20
CA LEU A 145 27.23 4.35 2.96
C LEU A 145 27.19 2.90 2.48
N ASP A 146 27.64 1.97 3.31
CA ASP A 146 27.67 0.56 2.99
C ASP A 146 26.90 -0.27 4.04
N PRO A 147 25.83 -1.00 3.63
CA PRO A 147 25.07 -1.86 4.54
C PRO A 147 25.74 -3.21 4.83
N ALA A 148 26.96 -3.45 4.37
CA ALA A 148 27.59 -4.77 4.33
C ALA A 148 27.89 -5.43 5.68
N THR A 149 27.52 -4.86 6.81
CA THR A 149 27.74 -5.45 8.14
C THR A 149 26.44 -5.93 8.77
N GLU A 150 26.37 -7.22 9.14
CA GLU A 150 25.20 -7.81 9.82
C GLU A 150 24.82 -7.11 11.14
N THR A 151 25.79 -6.45 11.79
CA THR A 151 25.58 -5.69 13.03
C THR A 151 24.63 -4.51 12.88
N ASN A 152 24.46 -4.00 11.67
CA ASN A 152 23.62 -2.84 11.37
C ASN A 152 22.21 -3.23 10.84
N LEU A 153 21.94 -4.52 10.66
CA LEU A 153 20.65 -5.02 10.16
C LEU A 153 19.58 -4.89 11.24
N LEU A 154 18.58 -4.08 10.99
CA LEU A 154 17.37 -3.96 11.82
C LEU A 154 16.30 -4.98 11.42
N SER A 155 16.04 -5.13 10.13
CA SER A 155 15.07 -6.09 9.61
C SER A 155 15.57 -6.76 8.33
N SER A 156 15.46 -8.09 8.27
CA SER A 156 15.60 -8.88 7.04
C SER A 156 14.31 -8.88 6.22
N GLU A 157 13.18 -8.54 6.85
CA GLU A 157 11.88 -8.41 6.22
C GLU A 157 11.68 -6.96 5.78
N ARG A 158 10.97 -6.79 4.67
CA ARG A 158 10.64 -5.46 4.14
C ARG A 158 9.57 -4.79 5.00
N PRO A 159 9.89 -3.67 5.68
CA PRO A 159 8.90 -2.91 6.39
C PRO A 159 7.94 -2.19 5.43
N GLU A 160 6.70 -2.00 5.88
CA GLU A 160 5.75 -1.09 5.22
C GLU A 160 6.14 0.37 5.47
N GLU A 161 6.47 0.67 6.73
CA GLU A 161 6.93 1.97 7.16
C GLU A 161 8.15 1.85 8.05
N PHE A 162 9.01 2.85 8.02
CA PHE A 162 10.14 2.97 8.93
C PHE A 162 10.50 4.44 9.14
N GLY A 163 11.16 4.75 10.24
CA GLY A 163 11.56 6.11 10.54
C GLY A 163 12.22 6.26 11.90
N TRP A 164 12.30 7.50 12.33
CA TRP A 164 12.79 7.88 13.64
C TRP A 164 11.63 8.34 14.52
N SER A 165 11.61 7.94 15.77
CA SER A 165 10.58 8.36 16.73
C SER A 165 10.68 9.86 17.05
N ALA A 166 9.74 10.38 17.83
CA ALA A 166 9.67 11.81 18.15
C ALA A 166 10.89 12.35 18.91
N ASP A 167 11.68 11.46 19.54
CA ASP A 167 12.97 11.83 20.15
C ASP A 167 14.06 12.10 19.08
N GLY A 168 13.81 11.69 17.83
CA GLY A 168 14.73 11.83 16.71
C GLY A 168 15.92 10.86 16.72
N GLU A 169 15.95 9.87 17.62
CA GLU A 169 17.10 8.98 17.84
C GLU A 169 16.72 7.49 17.80
N THR A 170 15.51 7.15 18.21
CA THR A 170 15.05 5.76 18.28
C THR A 170 14.47 5.32 16.94
N PRO A 171 15.03 4.31 16.26
CA PRO A 171 14.47 3.79 15.03
C PRO A 171 13.17 3.04 15.30
N PHE A 172 12.22 3.12 14.37
CA PHE A 172 11.03 2.28 14.34
C PHE A 172 10.76 1.77 12.93
N TRP A 173 10.08 0.64 12.84
CA TRP A 173 9.52 0.13 11.57
C TRP A 173 8.31 -0.75 11.86
N SER A 174 7.46 -0.90 10.84
CA SER A 174 6.27 -1.75 10.94
C SER A 174 6.29 -2.87 9.93
N ILE A 175 5.78 -4.03 10.33
CA ILE A 175 5.51 -5.18 9.46
C ILE A 175 4.15 -5.76 9.87
N GLY A 176 3.16 -5.62 9.00
CA GLY A 176 1.77 -5.92 9.32
C GLY A 176 1.27 -5.09 10.49
N ASN A 177 0.71 -5.72 11.50
CA ASN A 177 0.22 -5.07 12.72
C ASN A 177 1.26 -4.97 13.86
N ILE A 178 2.52 -5.23 13.60
CA ILE A 178 3.58 -5.15 14.61
C ILE A 178 4.45 -3.93 14.33
N LEU A 179 4.56 -3.06 15.32
CA LEU A 179 5.54 -2.00 15.37
C LEU A 179 6.78 -2.48 16.10
N TYR A 180 7.92 -2.40 15.44
CA TYR A 180 9.24 -2.64 16.03
C TYR A 180 9.86 -1.31 16.38
N HIS A 181 10.57 -1.23 17.51
CA HIS A 181 11.28 -0.03 17.90
C HIS A 181 12.57 -0.34 18.68
N GLY A 182 13.54 0.56 18.55
CA GLY A 182 14.86 0.41 19.13
C GLY A 182 15.75 -0.57 18.38
N ILE A 183 17.04 -0.52 18.68
CA ILE A 183 18.03 -1.45 18.11
C ILE A 183 17.85 -2.87 18.66
N GLU A 184 17.22 -3.02 19.81
CA GLU A 184 16.86 -4.29 20.45
C GLU A 184 15.66 -4.96 19.78
N LYS A 185 15.04 -4.28 18.80
CA LYS A 185 13.89 -4.77 18.02
C LYS A 185 12.68 -5.13 18.90
N ASN A 186 12.40 -4.29 19.91
CA ASN A 186 11.23 -4.47 20.73
C ASN A 186 9.96 -4.45 19.89
N GLN A 187 9.01 -5.32 20.20
CA GLN A 187 7.78 -5.52 19.42
C GLN A 187 6.58 -4.97 20.18
N LEU A 188 5.77 -4.18 19.50
CA LEU A 188 4.49 -3.68 19.99
C LEU A 188 3.40 -4.08 19.00
N PRO A 189 2.56 -5.08 19.32
CA PRO A 189 1.38 -5.39 18.53
C PRO A 189 0.40 -4.22 18.58
N ILE A 190 -0.07 -3.79 17.40
CA ILE A 190 -1.10 -2.76 17.30
C ILE A 190 -2.43 -3.43 17.00
N GLU A 191 -3.36 -3.29 17.95
CA GLU A 191 -4.73 -3.77 17.80
C GLU A 191 -5.69 -2.60 17.88
N ILE A 192 -6.50 -2.45 16.82
CA ILE A 192 -7.55 -1.43 16.76
C ILE A 192 -8.90 -2.13 16.72
N ASN A 193 -9.66 -1.99 17.82
CA ASN A 193 -10.99 -2.56 17.91
C ASN A 193 -12.05 -1.54 17.45
N ILE A 194 -12.63 -1.75 16.27
CA ILE A 194 -13.69 -0.91 15.71
C ILE A 194 -15.00 -1.69 15.71
N LYS A 195 -16.05 -1.07 16.25
CA LYS A 195 -17.40 -1.65 16.20
C LYS A 195 -17.91 -1.62 14.76
N LYS A 196 -18.20 -2.79 14.18
CA LYS A 196 -18.74 -2.87 12.83
C LYS A 196 -20.13 -2.19 12.77
N SER A 197 -20.22 -1.14 11.96
CA SER A 197 -21.46 -0.47 11.63
C SER A 197 -22.22 -1.32 10.60
N LYS A 198 -23.28 -1.97 11.04
CA LYS A 198 -24.14 -2.78 10.16
C LYS A 198 -25.51 -2.16 10.09
N PRO A 199 -26.10 -2.02 8.89
CA PRO A 199 -27.49 -1.58 8.73
C PRO A 199 -28.43 -2.45 9.56
N LYS A 200 -29.44 -1.82 10.14
CA LYS A 200 -30.50 -2.47 10.90
C LYS A 200 -31.83 -2.23 10.21
N GLY A 201 -32.77 -3.18 10.40
CA GLY A 201 -34.11 -3.04 9.89
C GLY A 201 -34.40 -3.92 8.68
N SER A 202 -35.51 -3.61 8.00
CA SER A 202 -36.03 -4.44 6.90
C SER A 202 -36.30 -3.58 5.67
N LEU A 203 -35.86 -4.05 4.51
CA LEU A 203 -36.07 -3.41 3.21
C LEU A 203 -36.63 -4.44 2.21
N LEU A 204 -37.71 -4.08 1.56
CA LEU A 204 -38.31 -4.84 0.46
C LEU A 204 -38.05 -4.11 -0.87
N LEU A 205 -37.35 -4.76 -1.79
CA LEU A 205 -37.26 -4.38 -3.20
C LEU A 205 -38.35 -5.16 -3.96
N SER A 206 -39.32 -4.46 -4.56
CA SER A 206 -40.56 -5.09 -5.05
C SER A 206 -40.76 -4.89 -6.56
N GLY A 207 -41.17 -5.97 -7.23
CA GLY A 207 -41.67 -5.94 -8.60
C GLY A 207 -40.62 -6.06 -9.71
N ALA A 208 -39.41 -6.44 -9.41
CA ALA A 208 -38.34 -6.60 -10.40
C ALA A 208 -38.44 -7.94 -11.15
N LYS A 209 -37.74 -8.01 -12.29
CA LYS A 209 -37.23 -9.28 -12.82
C LYS A 209 -35.95 -9.61 -12.07
N ILE A 210 -35.85 -10.76 -11.41
CA ILE A 210 -34.66 -11.20 -10.69
C ILE A 210 -33.95 -12.30 -11.49
N ILE A 211 -32.66 -12.06 -11.79
CA ILE A 211 -31.73 -13.05 -12.29
C ILE A 211 -30.93 -13.54 -11.10
N SER A 212 -31.26 -14.72 -10.56
CA SER A 212 -30.71 -15.18 -9.28
C SER A 212 -29.30 -15.72 -9.38
N MET A 213 -28.82 -16.02 -10.58
CA MET A 213 -27.57 -16.74 -10.88
C MET A 213 -27.52 -18.16 -10.30
N LYS A 214 -28.67 -18.73 -9.95
CA LYS A 214 -28.81 -20.14 -9.60
C LYS A 214 -29.20 -20.93 -10.84
N GLY A 215 -28.18 -21.36 -11.60
CA GLY A 215 -28.41 -21.86 -12.95
C GLY A 215 -29.06 -20.79 -13.83
N ASP A 216 -30.05 -21.17 -14.60
CA ASP A 216 -30.80 -20.28 -15.52
C ASP A 216 -32.04 -19.67 -14.88
N GLU A 217 -32.16 -19.66 -13.54
CA GLU A 217 -33.34 -19.19 -12.86
C GLU A 217 -33.58 -17.70 -13.05
N ILE A 218 -34.75 -17.38 -13.63
CA ILE A 218 -35.28 -16.02 -13.75
C ILE A 218 -36.63 -15.97 -13.09
N ILE A 219 -36.83 -15.02 -12.15
CA ILE A 219 -38.07 -14.82 -11.43
C ILE A 219 -38.70 -13.52 -11.92
N GLU A 220 -39.81 -13.62 -12.67
CA GLU A 220 -40.57 -12.47 -13.17
C GLU A 220 -41.42 -11.88 -12.06
N ASN A 221 -41.58 -10.54 -12.03
CA ASN A 221 -42.35 -9.80 -11.03
C ASN A 221 -42.09 -10.30 -9.60
N ALA A 222 -40.85 -10.12 -9.17
CA ALA A 222 -40.31 -10.70 -7.95
C ALA A 222 -40.08 -9.65 -6.86
N ASP A 223 -40.08 -10.14 -5.63
CA ASP A 223 -39.69 -9.39 -4.43
C ASP A 223 -38.40 -9.96 -3.85
N LEU A 224 -37.56 -9.06 -3.34
CA LEU A 224 -36.37 -9.39 -2.56
C LEU A 224 -36.44 -8.69 -1.21
N LEU A 225 -36.43 -9.47 -0.14
CA LEU A 225 -36.46 -8.98 1.23
C LEU A 225 -35.06 -9.00 1.83
N ILE A 226 -34.63 -7.87 2.32
CA ILE A 226 -33.38 -7.69 3.06
C ILE A 226 -33.73 -7.45 4.52
N ARG A 227 -33.12 -8.23 5.44
CA ARG A 227 -33.15 -7.97 6.89
C ARG A 227 -31.74 -7.68 7.36
N ASP A 228 -31.57 -6.54 8.01
CA ASP A 228 -30.29 -5.99 8.37
C ASP A 228 -29.39 -5.88 7.12
N ASN A 229 -28.29 -6.60 7.06
CA ASN A 229 -27.38 -6.59 5.92
C ASN A 229 -27.37 -7.91 5.13
N ARG A 230 -28.46 -8.69 5.19
CA ARG A 230 -28.58 -10.00 4.55
C ARG A 230 -29.85 -10.11 3.71
N ILE A 231 -29.72 -10.78 2.57
CA ILE A 231 -30.89 -11.23 1.81
C ILE A 231 -31.62 -12.28 2.67
N ALA A 232 -32.85 -12.01 3.04
CA ALA A 232 -33.65 -12.90 3.85
C ALA A 232 -34.53 -13.83 2.98
N GLU A 233 -35.16 -13.26 1.96
CA GLU A 233 -36.09 -14.00 1.08
C GLU A 233 -36.03 -13.43 -0.33
N VAL A 234 -36.19 -14.31 -1.33
CA VAL A 234 -36.32 -13.97 -2.75
C VAL A 234 -37.46 -14.84 -3.31
N GLY A 235 -38.42 -14.24 -4.02
CA GLY A 235 -39.52 -14.99 -4.60
C GLY A 235 -40.46 -14.11 -5.41
N ARG A 236 -41.58 -14.69 -5.89
CA ARG A 236 -42.61 -13.93 -6.61
C ARG A 236 -43.19 -12.82 -5.73
N LYS A 237 -43.59 -11.71 -6.33
CA LYS A 237 -44.20 -10.58 -5.62
C LYS A 237 -45.33 -11.03 -4.71
N GLY A 238 -45.22 -10.66 -3.43
CA GLY A 238 -46.21 -11.00 -2.42
C GLY A 238 -46.19 -12.44 -1.90
N SER A 239 -45.17 -13.25 -2.23
CA SER A 239 -45.07 -14.65 -1.83
C SER A 239 -44.68 -14.87 -0.37
N PHE A 240 -44.20 -13.83 0.32
CA PHE A 240 -43.78 -13.93 1.73
C PHE A 240 -44.27 -12.75 2.57
N SER A 241 -44.38 -12.99 3.88
CA SER A 241 -44.80 -11.97 4.84
C SER A 241 -43.71 -10.99 5.16
N ILE A 242 -44.09 -9.73 5.27
CA ILE A 242 -43.15 -8.65 5.63
C ILE A 242 -43.52 -8.08 7.02
N LEU A 243 -42.50 -7.72 7.77
CA LEU A 243 -42.65 -7.11 9.09
C LEU A 243 -43.26 -5.70 8.99
N LYS A 244 -44.08 -5.32 9.97
CA LYS A 244 -44.55 -3.94 10.11
C LYS A 244 -43.35 -2.99 10.22
N GLY A 245 -43.36 -1.90 9.44
CA GLY A 245 -42.25 -0.96 9.39
C GLY A 245 -41.16 -1.28 8.34
N THR A 246 -41.31 -2.36 7.58
CA THR A 246 -40.43 -2.64 6.43
C THR A 246 -40.51 -1.50 5.41
N ARG A 247 -39.37 -0.90 5.09
CA ARG A 247 -39.26 0.08 4.01
C ARG A 247 -39.44 -0.63 2.68
N LYS A 248 -40.33 -0.11 1.82
CA LYS A 248 -40.55 -0.66 0.47
C LYS A 248 -39.98 0.29 -0.59
N ILE A 249 -39.31 -0.29 -1.60
CA ILE A 249 -38.87 0.42 -2.81
C ILE A 249 -39.50 -0.36 -3.99
N ASP A 250 -40.29 0.35 -4.78
CA ASP A 250 -40.80 -0.19 -6.05
C ASP A 250 -39.69 -0.11 -7.10
N ILE A 251 -39.31 -1.26 -7.61
CA ILE A 251 -38.35 -1.44 -8.68
C ILE A 251 -38.96 -2.17 -9.88
N SER A 252 -40.27 -2.02 -10.06
CA SER A 252 -41.00 -2.58 -11.22
C SER A 252 -40.37 -2.10 -12.53
N GLY A 253 -40.27 -3.01 -13.49
CA GLY A 253 -39.58 -2.76 -14.78
C GLY A 253 -38.07 -2.75 -14.74
N LYS A 254 -37.46 -2.96 -13.58
CA LYS A 254 -35.99 -3.10 -13.44
C LYS A 254 -35.58 -4.57 -13.37
N VAL A 255 -34.34 -4.83 -13.71
CA VAL A 255 -33.69 -6.12 -13.51
C VAL A 255 -32.78 -6.03 -12.28
N LEU A 256 -32.94 -7.01 -11.38
CA LEU A 256 -32.08 -7.16 -10.19
C LEU A 256 -31.24 -8.41 -10.36
N MET A 257 -29.95 -8.28 -10.12
CA MET A 257 -28.97 -9.37 -10.19
C MET A 257 -27.90 -9.19 -9.10
N PRO A 258 -27.14 -10.23 -8.75
CA PRO A 258 -25.96 -10.06 -7.89
C PRO A 258 -25.00 -9.02 -8.44
N GLY A 259 -24.30 -8.33 -7.55
CA GLY A 259 -23.27 -7.38 -7.96
C GLY A 259 -22.12 -8.06 -8.69
N ILE A 260 -21.49 -7.33 -9.58
CA ILE A 260 -20.34 -7.80 -10.37
C ILE A 260 -19.15 -8.05 -9.43
N ILE A 261 -18.42 -9.12 -9.73
CA ILE A 261 -17.15 -9.46 -9.08
C ILE A 261 -16.03 -9.20 -10.08
N ASP A 262 -15.16 -8.25 -9.78
CA ASP A 262 -13.94 -8.01 -10.55
C ASP A 262 -12.80 -8.82 -9.91
N VAL A 263 -12.25 -9.77 -10.66
CA VAL A 263 -11.24 -10.70 -10.14
C VAL A 263 -9.81 -10.20 -10.35
N HIS A 264 -9.63 -9.05 -10.98
CA HIS A 264 -8.32 -8.43 -11.22
C HIS A 264 -8.41 -6.90 -11.22
N ALA A 265 -8.67 -6.32 -10.07
CA ALA A 265 -8.85 -4.89 -9.88
C ALA A 265 -7.73 -4.29 -9.05
N HIS A 266 -6.90 -3.45 -9.63
CA HIS A 266 -5.88 -2.71 -8.90
C HIS A 266 -6.45 -1.44 -8.27
N PHE A 267 -6.06 -1.17 -7.03
CA PHE A 267 -6.44 0.03 -6.29
C PHE A 267 -5.21 0.92 -6.07
N PRO A 268 -5.01 1.93 -6.91
CA PRO A 268 -3.97 2.93 -6.67
C PRO A 268 -4.39 3.83 -5.50
N HIS A 269 -3.89 3.52 -4.31
CA HIS A 269 -4.04 4.40 -3.14
C HIS A 269 -2.79 5.25 -2.98
N PRO A 270 -2.94 6.52 -2.52
CA PRO A 270 -1.79 7.31 -2.08
C PRO A 270 -1.04 6.53 -0.99
N GLN A 271 0.27 6.42 -1.12
CA GLN A 271 1.10 5.94 -0.02
C GLN A 271 1.10 7.01 1.08
N ASP A 272 1.23 6.59 2.33
CA ASP A 272 1.36 7.43 3.51
C ASP A 272 0.14 8.31 3.85
N VAL A 273 -0.96 8.19 3.12
CA VAL A 273 -2.21 8.91 3.37
C VAL A 273 -3.39 7.97 3.31
N LEU A 274 -4.13 7.87 4.40
CA LEU A 274 -5.42 7.20 4.40
C LEU A 274 -6.49 8.17 3.89
N GLU A 275 -7.01 7.90 2.69
CA GLU A 275 -8.15 8.63 2.13
C GLU A 275 -9.46 7.88 2.46
N PRO A 276 -10.26 8.32 3.44
CA PRO A 276 -11.52 7.62 3.79
C PRO A 276 -12.56 7.67 2.65
N ILE A 277 -12.38 8.59 1.70
CA ILE A 277 -13.19 8.70 0.49
C ILE A 277 -12.26 8.49 -0.70
N SER A 278 -12.21 7.27 -1.22
CA SER A 278 -11.43 6.94 -2.40
C SER A 278 -12.29 6.95 -3.66
N PRO A 279 -11.94 7.73 -4.69
CA PRO A 279 -12.65 7.70 -5.97
C PRO A 279 -12.69 6.30 -6.60
N PHE A 280 -11.68 5.47 -6.35
CA PHE A 280 -11.59 4.11 -6.90
C PHE A 280 -12.63 3.18 -6.29
N THR A 281 -12.86 3.25 -4.97
CA THR A 281 -13.88 2.43 -4.31
C THR A 281 -15.28 2.85 -4.72
N TYR A 282 -15.53 4.16 -4.86
CA TYR A 282 -16.82 4.68 -5.30
C TYR A 282 -17.13 4.35 -6.76
N SER A 283 -16.16 4.48 -7.66
CA SER A 283 -16.37 4.16 -9.08
C SER A 283 -16.71 2.68 -9.28
N ASN A 284 -16.04 1.77 -8.58
CA ASN A 284 -16.39 0.35 -8.63
C ASN A 284 -17.87 0.12 -8.30
N LEU A 285 -18.37 0.68 -7.19
CA LEU A 285 -19.78 0.56 -6.82
C LEU A 285 -20.72 1.23 -7.82
N ALA A 286 -20.32 2.40 -8.37
CA ALA A 286 -21.14 3.11 -9.37
C ALA A 286 -21.33 2.30 -10.66
N TYR A 287 -20.37 1.46 -11.02
CA TYR A 287 -20.45 0.53 -12.16
C TYR A 287 -21.00 -0.85 -11.79
N GLY A 288 -21.47 -1.03 -10.55
CA GLY A 288 -22.09 -2.27 -10.10
C GLY A 288 -21.11 -3.34 -9.60
N THR A 289 -19.82 -3.04 -9.51
CA THR A 289 -18.82 -3.94 -8.94
C THR A 289 -18.89 -3.87 -7.42
N THR A 290 -19.37 -4.94 -6.79
CA THR A 290 -19.59 -5.03 -5.34
C THR A 290 -18.54 -5.86 -4.60
N THR A 291 -17.73 -6.59 -5.33
CA THR A 291 -16.62 -7.39 -4.81
C THR A 291 -15.46 -7.30 -5.77
N VAL A 292 -14.25 -7.18 -5.25
CA VAL A 292 -13.02 -7.10 -6.04
C VAL A 292 -11.97 -8.03 -5.46
N ARG A 293 -11.15 -8.59 -6.33
CA ARG A 293 -9.89 -9.21 -5.98
C ARG A 293 -8.75 -8.34 -6.54
N ASP A 294 -7.94 -7.82 -5.64
CA ASP A 294 -6.77 -7.03 -5.97
C ASP A 294 -5.53 -7.94 -5.97
N PRO A 295 -4.94 -8.20 -7.13
CA PRO A 295 -3.85 -9.15 -7.25
C PRO A 295 -2.48 -8.59 -6.83
N GLN A 296 -2.38 -7.31 -6.50
CA GLN A 296 -1.17 -6.70 -5.96
C GLN A 296 -1.39 -5.24 -5.58
N SER A 297 -1.19 -4.94 -4.31
CA SER A 297 -1.15 -3.59 -3.75
C SER A 297 -0.19 -3.53 -2.56
N PRO A 298 0.25 -2.37 -2.14
CA PRO A 298 0.90 -2.21 -0.83
C PRO A 298 0.01 -2.73 0.30
N ALA A 299 0.60 -3.11 1.43
CA ALA A 299 -0.12 -3.68 2.58
C ALA A 299 -1.26 -2.79 3.12
N GLN A 300 -1.20 -1.50 2.85
CA GLN A 300 -2.25 -0.52 3.15
C GLN A 300 -3.64 -0.91 2.60
N ILE A 301 -3.72 -1.74 1.57
CA ILE A 301 -5.00 -2.24 1.03
C ILE A 301 -5.82 -2.99 2.09
N PHE A 302 -5.17 -3.69 3.02
CA PHE A 302 -5.84 -4.39 4.10
C PHE A 302 -6.56 -3.44 5.05
N LEU A 303 -6.01 -2.24 5.29
CA LEU A 303 -6.68 -1.21 6.07
C LEU A 303 -7.96 -0.71 5.38
N TYR A 304 -7.92 -0.49 4.07
CA TYR A 304 -9.15 -0.14 3.31
C TYR A 304 -10.20 -1.25 3.37
N LYS A 305 -9.78 -2.51 3.24
CA LYS A 305 -10.66 -3.67 3.43
C LYS A 305 -11.36 -3.62 4.80
N GLU A 306 -10.59 -3.42 5.87
CA GLU A 306 -11.12 -3.39 7.24
C GLU A 306 -12.04 -2.21 7.49
N LEU A 307 -11.73 -1.01 6.99
CA LEU A 307 -12.59 0.16 7.09
C LEU A 307 -13.93 -0.05 6.36
N ILE A 308 -13.91 -0.64 5.17
CA ILE A 308 -15.14 -0.98 4.44
C ILE A 308 -15.94 -2.03 5.19
N GLU A 309 -15.30 -3.06 5.72
CA GLU A 309 -15.96 -4.10 6.53
C GLU A 309 -16.54 -3.56 7.85
N ALA A 310 -15.88 -2.56 8.44
CA ALA A 310 -16.35 -1.87 9.63
C ALA A 310 -17.52 -0.91 9.34
N GLY A 311 -17.68 -0.47 8.09
CA GLY A 311 -18.66 0.54 7.68
C GLY A 311 -18.17 1.98 7.86
N GLU A 312 -16.87 2.17 8.06
CA GLU A 312 -16.22 3.48 8.19
C GLU A 312 -15.81 4.06 6.82
N ALA A 313 -15.78 3.22 5.79
CA ALA A 313 -15.58 3.63 4.40
C ALA A 313 -16.59 2.96 3.47
N ILE A 314 -16.87 3.57 2.33
CA ILE A 314 -17.77 3.04 1.30
C ILE A 314 -16.93 2.47 0.15
N GLY A 315 -17.19 1.20 -0.17
CA GLY A 315 -16.49 0.53 -1.27
C GLY A 315 -16.98 -0.89 -1.49
N PRO A 316 -16.49 -1.59 -2.52
CA PRO A 316 -16.71 -2.99 -2.73
C PRO A 316 -16.03 -3.81 -1.64
N ARG A 317 -16.46 -5.06 -1.45
CA ARG A 317 -15.72 -6.01 -0.62
C ARG A 317 -14.37 -6.31 -1.28
N ILE A 318 -13.27 -6.12 -0.53
CA ILE A 318 -11.92 -6.27 -1.05
C ILE A 318 -11.30 -7.59 -0.59
N PHE A 319 -10.82 -8.37 -1.55
CA PHE A 319 -9.88 -9.47 -1.34
C PHE A 319 -8.57 -9.06 -1.99
N SER A 320 -7.44 -9.12 -1.28
CA SER A 320 -6.16 -8.73 -1.85
C SER A 320 -5.07 -9.74 -1.54
N THR A 321 -4.12 -9.85 -2.46
CA THR A 321 -2.88 -10.55 -2.21
C THR A 321 -1.92 -9.73 -1.32
N GLY A 322 -2.18 -8.41 -1.18
CA GLY A 322 -1.20 -7.51 -0.62
C GLY A 322 0.03 -7.36 -1.53
N PRO A 323 1.21 -7.08 -0.95
CA PRO A 323 2.45 -6.97 -1.71
C PRO A 323 2.76 -8.22 -2.51
N GLY A 324 3.13 -8.08 -3.78
CA GLY A 324 3.54 -9.22 -4.60
C GLY A 324 4.91 -9.77 -4.22
N LEU A 325 5.18 -11.01 -4.63
CA LEU A 325 6.52 -11.61 -4.60
C LEU A 325 7.23 -11.32 -5.92
N PHE A 326 8.42 -10.76 -5.89
CA PHE A 326 9.15 -10.33 -7.07
C PHE A 326 10.47 -11.08 -7.26
N PRO A 327 11.03 -11.11 -8.49
CA PRO A 327 12.32 -11.77 -8.76
C PRO A 327 13.50 -11.25 -7.93
N PHE A 328 13.41 -9.99 -7.49
CA PHE A 328 14.44 -9.34 -6.67
C PHE A 328 14.28 -9.56 -5.15
N ASP A 329 13.18 -10.21 -4.73
CA ASP A 329 13.03 -10.59 -3.33
C ASP A 329 14.02 -11.71 -2.99
N GLN A 330 14.52 -11.70 -1.73
CA GLN A 330 15.47 -12.71 -1.26
C GLN A 330 14.76 -14.04 -0.97
N LEU A 331 14.45 -14.76 -2.04
CA LEU A 331 13.83 -16.09 -2.00
C LEU A 331 14.88 -17.17 -2.35
N ASP A 332 15.98 -17.23 -1.60
CA ASP A 332 17.17 -18.00 -1.94
C ASP A 332 17.20 -19.38 -1.31
N SER A 333 16.27 -19.69 -0.40
CA SER A 333 16.03 -21.02 0.16
C SER A 333 14.55 -21.22 0.45
N TYR A 334 14.15 -22.46 0.66
CA TYR A 334 12.79 -22.82 1.06
C TYR A 334 12.37 -22.13 2.37
N GLU A 335 13.26 -22.10 3.35
CA GLU A 335 13.02 -21.50 4.66
C GLU A 335 12.72 -20.01 4.52
N LYS A 336 13.50 -19.27 3.74
CA LYS A 336 13.26 -17.85 3.48
C LYS A 336 11.95 -17.59 2.75
N VAL A 337 11.58 -18.46 1.82
CA VAL A 337 10.28 -18.38 1.14
C VAL A 337 9.15 -18.60 2.13
N LYS A 338 9.25 -19.61 2.97
CA LYS A 338 8.25 -19.94 3.99
C LYS A 338 8.10 -18.83 5.02
N GLU A 339 9.21 -18.33 5.57
CA GLU A 339 9.25 -17.19 6.48
C GLU A 339 8.55 -15.96 5.87
N ARG A 340 8.84 -15.67 4.60
CA ARG A 340 8.17 -14.58 3.87
C ARG A 340 6.67 -14.80 3.74
N LEU A 341 6.22 -16.01 3.46
CA LEU A 341 4.81 -16.34 3.29
C LEU A 341 4.05 -16.42 4.62
N GLU A 342 4.71 -16.70 5.73
CA GLU A 342 4.12 -16.62 7.06
C GLU A 342 3.63 -15.22 7.42
N ILE A 343 4.23 -14.17 6.87
CA ILE A 343 3.74 -12.79 7.01
C ILE A 343 2.34 -12.65 6.42
N TYR A 344 2.12 -13.23 5.24
CA TYR A 344 0.81 -13.18 4.58
C TYR A 344 -0.26 -13.92 5.37
N ALA A 345 0.06 -15.13 5.84
CA ALA A 345 -0.86 -15.94 6.63
C ALA A 345 -1.17 -15.33 8.00
N ASN A 346 -0.13 -14.89 8.72
CA ASN A 346 -0.23 -14.56 10.14
C ASN A 346 -0.45 -13.06 10.41
N ARG A 347 0.11 -12.18 9.58
CA ARG A 347 0.06 -10.72 9.80
C ARG A 347 -0.95 -10.05 8.88
N TYR A 348 -0.89 -10.29 7.56
CA TYR A 348 -1.87 -9.74 6.62
C TYR A 348 -3.20 -10.48 6.64
N GLN A 349 -3.23 -11.70 7.16
CA GLN A 349 -4.41 -12.57 7.23
C GLN A 349 -5.10 -12.71 5.86
N THR A 350 -4.29 -12.85 4.83
CA THR A 350 -4.76 -13.15 3.48
C THR A 350 -4.39 -14.57 3.09
N HIS A 351 -5.28 -15.22 2.32
CA HIS A 351 -5.01 -16.52 1.73
C HIS A 351 -4.52 -16.42 0.28
N LEU A 352 -4.40 -15.21 -0.25
CA LEU A 352 -4.07 -14.96 -1.64
C LEU A 352 -2.63 -14.49 -1.76
N ILE A 353 -1.90 -15.07 -2.70
CA ILE A 353 -0.51 -14.68 -3.00
C ILE A 353 -0.40 -14.38 -4.49
N LYS A 354 0.32 -13.30 -4.81
CA LYS A 354 0.72 -12.98 -6.18
C LYS A 354 2.21 -13.19 -6.36
N SER A 355 2.60 -14.07 -7.25
CA SER A 355 3.97 -14.26 -7.69
C SER A 355 4.19 -13.55 -9.02
N TYR A 356 5.04 -12.52 -9.02
CA TYR A 356 5.44 -11.84 -10.26
C TYR A 356 6.60 -12.56 -10.91
N MET A 357 6.46 -12.95 -12.13
CA MET A 357 7.50 -13.41 -13.08
C MET A 357 8.76 -14.04 -12.45
N ILE A 358 8.59 -14.86 -11.40
CA ILE A 358 9.69 -15.60 -10.78
C ILE A 358 10.20 -16.62 -11.80
N GLY A 359 11.31 -16.30 -12.48
CA GLY A 359 11.83 -17.08 -13.59
C GLY A 359 12.44 -18.42 -13.20
N ASN A 360 13.00 -18.52 -11.99
CA ASN A 360 13.61 -19.75 -11.48
C ASN A 360 12.53 -20.75 -11.04
N ARG A 361 12.49 -21.93 -11.68
CA ARG A 361 11.50 -22.97 -11.38
C ARG A 361 11.58 -23.48 -9.96
N GLN A 362 12.79 -23.68 -9.44
CA GLN A 362 12.98 -24.12 -8.05
C GLN A 362 12.38 -23.14 -7.04
N LYS A 363 12.57 -21.83 -7.25
CA LYS A 363 11.94 -20.81 -6.40
C LYS A 363 10.40 -20.86 -6.48
N ARG A 364 9.84 -21.11 -7.68
CA ARG A 364 8.40 -21.29 -7.84
C ARG A 364 7.89 -22.53 -7.11
N GLU A 365 8.60 -23.64 -7.19
CA GLU A 365 8.27 -24.87 -6.45
C GLU A 365 8.29 -24.63 -4.95
N TRP A 366 9.29 -23.93 -4.42
CA TRP A 366 9.32 -23.51 -3.00
C TRP A 366 8.13 -22.65 -2.60
N ILE A 367 7.75 -21.68 -3.44
CA ILE A 367 6.57 -20.84 -3.17
C ILE A 367 5.30 -21.69 -3.09
N ILE A 368 5.12 -22.60 -4.05
CA ILE A 368 3.93 -23.46 -4.13
C ILE A 368 3.87 -24.42 -2.93
N GLU A 369 5.00 -25.04 -2.57
CA GLU A 369 5.09 -25.95 -1.43
C GLU A 369 4.81 -25.24 -0.10
N ALA A 370 5.44 -24.11 0.14
CA ALA A 370 5.19 -23.29 1.33
C ALA A 370 3.75 -22.76 1.38
N CYS A 371 3.19 -22.34 0.24
CA CYS A 371 1.77 -21.97 0.16
C CYS A 371 0.84 -23.12 0.54
N ARG A 372 1.15 -24.36 0.09
CA ARG A 372 0.37 -25.55 0.44
C ARG A 372 0.40 -25.83 1.93
N GLU A 373 1.57 -25.73 2.56
CA GLU A 373 1.71 -25.93 4.01
C GLU A 373 0.96 -24.84 4.81
N LEU A 374 0.97 -23.61 4.35
CA LEU A 374 0.36 -22.46 5.03
C LEU A 374 -1.12 -22.23 4.66
N GLY A 375 -1.70 -23.07 3.79
CA GLY A 375 -3.09 -22.89 3.33
C GLY A 375 -3.29 -21.64 2.45
N LEU A 376 -2.26 -21.24 1.70
CA LEU A 376 -2.28 -20.07 0.82
C LEU A 376 -2.53 -20.49 -0.64
N MET A 377 -3.07 -19.57 -1.43
CA MET A 377 -3.41 -19.78 -2.84
C MET A 377 -2.50 -18.90 -3.73
N PRO A 378 -1.39 -19.44 -4.27
CA PRO A 378 -0.50 -18.68 -5.12
C PRO A 378 -1.07 -18.52 -6.51
N THR A 379 -1.09 -17.28 -7.02
CA THR A 379 -1.29 -16.97 -8.44
C THR A 379 0.00 -16.45 -9.05
N THR A 380 0.11 -16.53 -10.37
CA THR A 380 1.24 -15.99 -11.11
C THR A 380 0.80 -14.90 -12.05
N GLU A 381 1.68 -13.94 -12.35
CA GLU A 381 1.46 -12.94 -13.41
C GLU A 381 1.14 -13.56 -14.76
N GLY A 382 1.70 -14.72 -14.99
CA GLY A 382 1.72 -15.36 -16.29
C GLY A 382 2.98 -15.02 -17.07
N GLY A 383 3.26 -15.86 -18.03
CA GLY A 383 4.37 -15.68 -18.97
C GLY A 383 3.92 -15.11 -20.30
N ALA A 384 4.88 -14.62 -21.07
CA ALA A 384 4.63 -14.11 -22.41
C ALA A 384 4.29 -15.22 -23.42
N ASP A 385 4.49 -16.50 -23.07
CA ASP A 385 4.24 -17.63 -23.95
C ASP A 385 3.40 -18.73 -23.27
N THR A 386 2.75 -19.53 -24.11
CA THR A 386 1.85 -20.63 -23.69
C THR A 386 2.59 -21.71 -22.92
N LYS A 387 3.83 -22.05 -23.30
CA LYS A 387 4.60 -23.13 -22.67
C LYS A 387 4.90 -22.76 -21.21
N GLN A 388 5.30 -21.51 -20.96
CA GLN A 388 5.56 -21.02 -19.62
C GLN A 388 4.29 -21.08 -18.77
N ASN A 389 3.14 -20.65 -19.30
CA ASN A 389 1.87 -20.67 -18.58
C ASN A 389 1.40 -22.10 -18.26
N ILE A 390 1.55 -23.04 -19.20
CA ILE A 390 1.30 -24.46 -18.95
C ILE A 390 2.23 -24.98 -17.85
N THR A 391 3.52 -24.62 -17.88
CA THR A 391 4.47 -25.02 -16.83
C THR A 391 4.04 -24.49 -15.47
N HIS A 392 3.59 -23.23 -15.38
CA HIS A 392 3.07 -22.66 -14.13
C HIS A 392 1.86 -23.45 -13.59
N ALA A 393 0.93 -23.83 -14.46
CA ALA A 393 -0.22 -24.65 -14.08
C ALA A 393 0.22 -26.04 -13.60
N MET A 394 1.17 -26.68 -14.30
CA MET A 394 1.74 -27.98 -13.91
C MET A 394 2.54 -27.92 -12.62
N ASP A 395 3.23 -26.82 -12.35
CA ASP A 395 3.97 -26.61 -11.11
C ASP A 395 3.03 -26.47 -9.90
N GLY A 396 1.74 -26.10 -10.12
CA GLY A 396 0.71 -26.08 -9.08
C GLY A 396 0.23 -24.69 -8.65
N PHE A 397 0.45 -23.65 -9.46
CA PHE A 397 -0.19 -22.36 -9.22
C PHE A 397 -1.72 -22.47 -9.31
N SER A 398 -2.42 -21.80 -8.39
CA SER A 398 -3.89 -21.81 -8.33
C SER A 398 -4.55 -21.01 -9.44
N GLY A 399 -3.80 -20.10 -10.09
CA GLY A 399 -4.31 -19.26 -11.16
C GLY A 399 -3.23 -18.51 -11.91
N ASN A 400 -3.61 -18.05 -13.11
CA ASN A 400 -2.84 -17.18 -13.97
C ASN A 400 -3.59 -15.86 -14.13
N GLU A 401 -2.93 -14.73 -13.87
CA GLU A 401 -3.62 -13.44 -13.77
C GLU A 401 -4.02 -12.85 -15.12
N HIS A 402 -3.23 -13.10 -16.14
CA HIS A 402 -3.48 -12.58 -17.49
C HIS A 402 -3.87 -13.70 -18.46
N ALA A 403 -4.52 -13.29 -19.55
CA ALA A 403 -4.89 -14.23 -20.59
C ALA A 403 -3.67 -15.00 -21.12
N ILE A 404 -3.83 -16.30 -21.28
CA ILE A 404 -2.82 -17.13 -21.92
C ILE A 404 -2.81 -16.74 -23.41
N PRO A 405 -1.67 -16.28 -23.96
CA PRO A 405 -1.57 -16.04 -25.40
C PRO A 405 -1.87 -17.34 -26.16
N THR A 406 -2.93 -17.34 -26.91
CA THR A 406 -3.36 -18.50 -27.69
C THR A 406 -2.61 -18.65 -29.05
N ALA A 407 -1.64 -17.76 -29.29
CA ALA A 407 -0.80 -17.87 -30.49
C ALA A 407 0.20 -19.03 -30.34
N PRO A 408 0.61 -19.60 -31.30
CA PRO A 408 0.17 -20.28 -32.52
C PRO A 408 0.22 -21.81 -32.42
N LEU A 409 -0.25 -22.40 -31.29
CA LEU A 409 -0.32 -23.88 -31.17
C LEU A 409 -1.19 -24.54 -32.26
N TYR A 410 -1.95 -23.75 -33.00
CA TYR A 410 -2.88 -24.22 -34.04
C TYR A 410 -2.44 -23.96 -35.47
N ARG A 411 -1.23 -23.41 -35.69
CA ARG A 411 -0.77 -23.15 -37.06
C ARG A 411 -0.05 -24.30 -37.72
N ASP A 412 0.30 -25.35 -36.98
CA ASP A 412 1.11 -26.48 -37.46
C ASP A 412 0.42 -27.85 -37.26
N ILE A 413 -0.93 -27.86 -37.18
CA ILE A 413 -1.71 -29.09 -37.21
C ILE A 413 -2.57 -29.09 -38.49
#